data_56036133c1e1b0796ecc648bfe8391d4
#
_entry.id   56036133c1e1b0796ecc648bfe8391d4
#
_cell.length_a   1.000
_cell.length_b   1.000
_cell.length_c   1.000
_cell.angle_alpha   90.00
_cell.angle_beta   90.00
_cell.angle_gamma   90.00
#
_symmetry.space_group_name_H-M   'P 1'
#
loop_
_entity.id
_entity.type
_entity.pdbx_description
1 polymer ?
#
loop_
_entity_poly.entity_id
_entity_poly.type
_entity_poly.pdbx_seq_one_letter_code
_entity_poly.pdbx_strand_id
1 'polypeptide(L)'
;YEADDVIATLTSMATAQGMDVLICSGDRDAFQLVSDQVTVLYPVRGVSEMWRLTPAPMTEKYGVPPTRYSDLAALVGESSDNLPGVPGVGPKTAAKWIGMYAGLDGIVANIDQIGGKAGESLREHLDSVLRNRRLNQLVHDLQVGVELGDQARHSWDREEVHEVFDALEFRVLRERLFATFEAPEPEADSGFALDGQVLGSAEVTGWLAQHAPAGVRTGLQVLG
;
A
#
# COMPACT_ATOMS: atom_id res chain seq x y z
N TYR A 1 -4.10 -14.48 9.72
CA TYR A 1 -3.74 -13.05 9.76
C TYR A 1 -3.43 -12.58 8.35
N GLU A 2 -3.65 -11.30 8.09
CA GLU A 2 -3.39 -10.66 6.81
C GLU A 2 -2.45 -9.44 6.96
N ALA A 3 -2.13 -8.78 5.85
CA ALA A 3 -1.19 -7.66 5.85
C ALA A 3 -1.68 -6.49 6.74
N ASP A 4 -2.99 -6.25 6.77
CA ASP A 4 -3.57 -5.15 7.55
C ASP A 4 -3.47 -5.38 9.07
N ASP A 5 -3.47 -6.63 9.54
CA ASP A 5 -3.18 -6.98 10.93
C ASP A 5 -1.72 -6.66 11.30
N VAL A 6 -0.79 -6.89 10.38
CA VAL A 6 0.62 -6.51 10.56
C VAL A 6 0.77 -4.99 10.59
N ILE A 7 0.11 -4.27 9.67
CA ILE A 7 0.09 -2.81 9.65
C ILE A 7 -0.49 -2.25 10.96
N ALA A 8 -1.59 -2.81 11.45
CA ALA A 8 -2.22 -2.40 12.70
C ALA A 8 -1.28 -2.63 13.91
N THR A 9 -0.61 -3.78 13.94
CA THR A 9 0.35 -4.12 14.99
C THR A 9 1.55 -3.16 14.99
N LEU A 10 2.18 -2.93 13.82
CA LEU A 10 3.30 -2.00 13.70
C LEU A 10 2.87 -0.56 14.02
N THR A 11 1.66 -0.17 13.63
CA THR A 11 1.08 1.13 13.98
C THR A 11 0.94 1.29 15.49
N SER A 12 0.44 0.25 16.17
CA SER A 12 0.31 0.25 17.63
C SER A 12 1.68 0.32 18.33
N MET A 13 2.68 -0.40 17.84
CA MET A 13 4.06 -0.32 18.36
C MET A 13 4.67 1.07 18.17
N ALA A 14 4.47 1.69 16.99
CA ALA A 14 5.01 3.00 16.66
C ALA A 14 4.37 4.12 17.50
N THR A 15 3.04 4.12 17.61
CA THR A 15 2.31 5.12 18.40
C THR A 15 2.60 5.00 19.89
N ALA A 16 2.81 3.79 20.40
CA ALA A 16 3.25 3.57 21.79
C ALA A 16 4.63 4.17 22.10
N GLN A 17 5.47 4.36 21.07
CA GLN A 17 6.77 5.06 21.17
C GLN A 17 6.68 6.56 20.86
N GLY A 18 5.47 7.10 20.66
CA GLY A 18 5.23 8.51 20.34
C GLY A 18 5.55 8.89 18.88
N MET A 19 5.63 7.93 17.98
CA MET A 19 5.90 8.17 16.57
C MET A 19 4.60 8.52 15.83
N ASP A 20 4.69 9.44 14.88
CA ASP A 20 3.63 9.67 13.90
C ASP A 20 3.69 8.59 12.80
N VAL A 21 2.52 8.10 12.41
CA VAL A 21 2.39 7.03 11.42
C VAL A 21 1.64 7.49 10.18
N LEU A 22 2.19 7.17 9.02
CA LEU A 22 1.55 7.41 7.73
C LEU A 22 1.33 6.06 7.03
N ILE A 23 0.08 5.65 6.91
CA ILE A 23 -0.32 4.41 6.24
C ILE A 23 -0.75 4.73 4.82
N CYS A 24 -0.15 4.10 3.81
CA CYS A 24 -0.61 4.17 2.43
C CYS A 24 -1.27 2.84 2.08
N SER A 25 -2.60 2.82 2.04
CA SER A 25 -3.37 1.61 1.75
C SER A 25 -4.62 1.94 0.94
N GLY A 26 -4.96 1.05 -0.01
CA GLY A 26 -6.23 1.04 -0.74
C GLY A 26 -7.33 0.27 0.00
N ASP A 27 -7.02 -0.31 1.16
CA ASP A 27 -7.98 -1.00 2.00
C ASP A 27 -8.64 -0.05 3.01
N ARG A 28 -9.95 -0.18 3.15
CA ARG A 28 -10.73 0.65 4.07
C ARG A 28 -10.64 0.20 5.52
N ASP A 29 -10.22 -1.03 5.76
CA ASP A 29 -10.03 -1.51 7.11
C ASP A 29 -8.95 -0.73 7.85
N ALA A 30 -7.96 -0.18 7.13
CA ALA A 30 -6.98 0.76 7.67
C ALA A 30 -7.61 2.04 8.27
N PHE A 31 -8.86 2.38 7.92
CA PHE A 31 -9.52 3.60 8.43
C PHE A 31 -9.78 3.56 9.95
N GLN A 32 -9.93 2.37 10.52
CA GLN A 32 -10.07 2.20 11.96
C GLN A 32 -8.80 2.59 12.74
N LEU A 33 -7.64 2.66 12.06
CA LEU A 33 -6.35 3.02 12.64
C LEU A 33 -6.13 4.54 12.73
N VAL A 34 -6.94 5.34 12.03
CA VAL A 34 -6.80 6.80 12.00
C VAL A 34 -6.93 7.39 13.40
N SER A 35 -5.95 8.22 13.78
CA SER A 35 -5.92 8.93 15.05
C SER A 35 -5.17 10.27 14.91
N ASP A 36 -4.94 10.99 15.99
CA ASP A 36 -4.14 12.22 15.96
C ASP A 36 -2.68 11.96 15.52
N GLN A 37 -2.17 10.75 15.79
CA GLN A 37 -0.82 10.31 15.39
C GLN A 37 -0.81 9.48 14.11
N VAL A 38 -1.96 9.00 13.63
CA VAL A 38 -2.05 8.09 12.48
C VAL A 38 -2.86 8.70 11.36
N THR A 39 -2.22 8.90 10.22
CA THR A 39 -2.87 9.37 8.99
C THR A 39 -2.89 8.25 7.95
N VAL A 40 -4.03 8.05 7.29
CA VAL A 40 -4.14 7.13 6.15
C VAL A 40 -4.16 7.91 4.85
N LEU A 41 -3.28 7.56 3.91
CA LEU A 41 -3.31 7.99 2.53
C LEU A 41 -4.06 6.94 1.70
N TYR A 42 -5.27 7.29 1.31
CA TYR A 42 -6.15 6.41 0.54
C TYR A 42 -6.14 6.79 -0.95
N PRO A 43 -5.71 5.92 -1.86
CA PRO A 43 -5.69 6.22 -3.29
C PRO A 43 -7.11 6.25 -3.87
N VAL A 44 -7.50 7.38 -4.47
CA VAL A 44 -8.81 7.57 -5.11
C VAL A 44 -8.74 7.28 -6.61
N ARG A 45 -7.68 7.77 -7.26
CA ARG A 45 -7.39 7.54 -8.68
C ARG A 45 -5.92 7.17 -8.85
N GLY A 46 -5.60 5.92 -8.59
CA GLY A 46 -4.21 5.49 -8.54
C GLY A 46 -3.43 6.31 -7.51
N VAL A 47 -2.12 6.45 -7.71
CA VAL A 47 -1.24 7.19 -6.80
C VAL A 47 -1.21 8.71 -7.03
N SER A 48 -1.91 9.21 -8.07
CA SER A 48 -1.91 10.63 -8.41
C SER A 48 -2.89 11.45 -7.58
N GLU A 49 -3.92 10.81 -7.02
CA GLU A 49 -4.93 11.47 -6.18
C GLU A 49 -5.13 10.65 -4.91
N MET A 50 -4.61 11.16 -3.82
CA MET A 50 -4.66 10.54 -2.50
C MET A 50 -5.54 11.36 -1.56
N TRP A 51 -6.46 10.71 -0.87
CA TRP A 51 -7.10 11.32 0.29
C TRP A 51 -6.23 11.16 1.52
N ARG A 52 -6.01 12.28 2.19
CA ARG A 52 -5.35 12.31 3.48
C ARG A 52 -6.41 12.24 4.58
N LEU A 53 -6.58 11.05 5.16
CA LEU A 53 -7.58 10.79 6.17
C LEU A 53 -6.99 10.98 7.56
N THR A 54 -7.53 11.96 8.27
CA THR A 54 -7.32 12.23 9.69
C THR A 54 -8.68 12.18 10.40
N PRO A 55 -8.76 12.25 11.75
CA PRO A 55 -10.03 12.05 12.46
C PRO A 55 -11.18 12.95 12.00
N ALA A 56 -10.93 14.23 11.76
CA ALA A 56 -11.98 15.18 11.38
C ALA A 56 -12.58 14.89 9.99
N PRO A 57 -11.80 14.78 8.89
CA PRO A 57 -12.31 14.38 7.58
C PRO A 57 -13.01 13.01 7.57
N MET A 58 -12.51 12.06 8.37
CA MET A 58 -13.16 10.75 8.54
C MET A 58 -14.56 10.89 9.14
N THR A 59 -14.66 11.62 10.24
CA THR A 59 -15.94 11.82 10.94
C THR A 59 -16.94 12.61 10.07
N GLU A 60 -16.48 13.64 9.35
CA GLU A 60 -17.31 14.38 8.43
C GLU A 60 -17.87 13.49 7.30
N LYS A 61 -17.02 12.65 6.74
CA LYS A 61 -17.38 11.79 5.60
C LYS A 61 -18.27 10.63 5.97
N TYR A 62 -17.95 9.92 7.06
CA TYR A 62 -18.60 8.66 7.43
C TYR A 62 -19.64 8.81 8.54
N GLY A 63 -19.69 9.98 9.21
CA GLY A 63 -20.61 10.26 10.31
C GLY A 63 -20.28 9.52 11.60
N VAL A 64 -19.13 8.87 11.68
CA VAL A 64 -18.61 8.17 12.87
C VAL A 64 -17.12 8.47 13.05
N PRO A 65 -16.61 8.46 14.29
CA PRO A 65 -15.18 8.57 14.51
C PRO A 65 -14.45 7.31 13.99
N PRO A 66 -13.15 7.41 13.66
CA PRO A 66 -12.36 6.28 13.14
C PRO A 66 -12.48 5.01 13.97
N THR A 67 -12.47 5.13 15.30
CA THR A 67 -12.61 4.00 16.25
C THR A 67 -13.94 3.24 16.15
N ARG A 68 -14.91 3.77 15.39
CA ARG A 68 -16.21 3.15 15.13
C ARG A 68 -16.42 2.76 13.67
N TYR A 69 -15.36 2.87 12.86
CA TYR A 69 -15.46 2.54 11.44
C TYR A 69 -15.82 1.06 11.23
N SER A 70 -15.19 0.15 11.96
CA SER A 70 -15.50 -1.28 11.89
C SER A 70 -16.94 -1.63 12.33
N ASP A 71 -17.54 -0.86 13.26
CA ASP A 71 -18.96 -0.99 13.59
C ASP A 71 -19.86 -0.55 12.42
N LEU A 72 -19.46 0.54 11.74
CA LEU A 72 -20.15 1.03 10.54
C LEU A 72 -20.10 0.00 9.41
N ALA A 73 -18.90 -0.51 9.11
CA ALA A 73 -18.66 -1.51 8.09
C ALA A 73 -19.45 -2.80 8.36
N ALA A 74 -19.51 -3.25 9.60
CA ALA A 74 -20.26 -4.44 9.98
C ALA A 74 -21.79 -4.30 9.74
N LEU A 75 -22.35 -3.11 9.95
CA LEU A 75 -23.78 -2.83 9.73
C LEU A 75 -24.12 -2.62 8.25
N VAL A 76 -23.27 -1.90 7.53
CA VAL A 76 -23.50 -1.53 6.12
C VAL A 76 -23.07 -2.65 5.16
N GLY A 77 -22.09 -3.45 5.58
CA GLY A 77 -21.40 -4.44 4.76
C GLY A 77 -20.29 -3.86 3.90
N GLU A 78 -19.43 -4.72 3.44
CA GLU A 78 -18.33 -4.43 2.52
C GLU A 78 -18.36 -5.41 1.35
N SER A 79 -18.72 -4.88 0.17
CA SER A 79 -18.87 -5.71 -1.04
C SER A 79 -17.53 -6.20 -1.58
N SER A 80 -16.43 -5.49 -1.32
CA SER A 80 -15.06 -5.92 -1.64
C SER A 80 -14.71 -7.26 -0.99
N ASP A 81 -15.16 -7.44 0.26
CA ASP A 81 -14.83 -8.59 1.09
C ASP A 81 -15.96 -9.62 1.16
N ASN A 82 -16.96 -9.42 0.31
CA ASN A 82 -18.16 -10.27 0.26
C ASN A 82 -18.90 -10.36 1.62
N LEU A 83 -18.88 -9.27 2.38
CA LEU A 83 -19.56 -9.16 3.66
C LEU A 83 -20.89 -8.44 3.47
N PRO A 84 -22.03 -9.15 3.52
CA PRO A 84 -23.34 -8.54 3.37
C PRO A 84 -23.71 -7.70 4.60
N GLY A 85 -24.16 -6.47 4.36
CA GLY A 85 -24.73 -5.63 5.42
C GLY A 85 -26.18 -5.97 5.74
N VAL A 86 -26.76 -5.23 6.69
CA VAL A 86 -28.17 -5.35 7.07
C VAL A 86 -29.05 -4.77 5.96
N PRO A 87 -29.97 -5.53 5.35
CA PRO A 87 -30.85 -5.02 4.32
C PRO A 87 -31.65 -3.79 4.79
N GLY A 88 -31.62 -2.74 3.99
CA GLY A 88 -32.29 -1.48 4.31
C GLY A 88 -31.55 -0.57 5.31
N VAL A 89 -30.36 -0.95 5.75
CA VAL A 89 -29.48 -0.15 6.61
C VAL A 89 -28.32 0.39 5.79
N GLY A 90 -28.40 1.66 5.44
CA GLY A 90 -27.29 2.35 4.77
C GLY A 90 -26.41 3.14 5.76
N PRO A 91 -25.32 3.77 5.26
CA PRO A 91 -24.34 4.46 6.10
C PRO A 91 -24.95 5.50 7.05
N LYS A 92 -25.94 6.28 6.61
CA LYS A 92 -26.60 7.29 7.44
C LYS A 92 -27.36 6.68 8.61
N THR A 93 -28.05 5.56 8.39
CA THR A 93 -28.81 4.87 9.43
C THR A 93 -27.87 4.22 10.44
N ALA A 94 -26.83 3.54 9.94
CA ALA A 94 -25.81 2.92 10.77
C ALA A 94 -25.06 3.95 11.63
N ALA A 95 -24.60 5.06 11.04
CA ALA A 95 -23.93 6.14 11.77
C ALA A 95 -24.83 6.75 12.85
N LYS A 96 -26.12 6.95 12.55
CA LYS A 96 -27.09 7.43 13.55
C LYS A 96 -27.21 6.46 14.74
N TRP A 97 -27.30 5.16 14.48
CA TRP A 97 -27.40 4.16 15.55
C TRP A 97 -26.10 4.10 16.37
N ILE A 98 -24.94 4.10 15.70
CA ILE A 98 -23.63 4.13 16.36
C ILE A 98 -23.52 5.34 17.29
N GLY A 99 -23.92 6.51 16.83
CA GLY A 99 -23.91 7.73 17.66
C GLY A 99 -24.92 7.67 18.82
N MET A 100 -26.11 7.12 18.60
CA MET A 100 -27.17 7.04 19.61
C MET A 100 -26.86 6.02 20.71
N TYR A 101 -26.26 4.89 20.34
CA TYR A 101 -26.02 3.76 21.26
C TYR A 101 -24.52 3.57 21.60
N ALA A 102 -23.68 4.52 21.22
CA ALA A 102 -22.24 4.52 21.50
C ALA A 102 -21.47 3.32 20.90
N GLY A 103 -21.91 2.79 19.76
CA GLY A 103 -21.27 1.69 19.03
C GLY A 103 -22.13 0.44 18.93
N LEU A 104 -21.57 -0.60 18.33
CA LEU A 104 -22.30 -1.84 18.03
C LEU A 104 -22.76 -2.56 19.31
N ASP A 105 -21.95 -2.61 20.35
CA ASP A 105 -22.33 -3.26 21.61
C ASP A 105 -23.58 -2.60 22.24
N GLY A 106 -23.64 -1.27 22.19
CA GLY A 106 -24.82 -0.54 22.65
C GLY A 106 -26.04 -0.75 21.75
N ILE A 107 -25.85 -0.89 20.44
CA ILE A 107 -26.91 -1.25 19.49
C ILE A 107 -27.49 -2.64 19.85
N VAL A 108 -26.61 -3.62 20.07
CA VAL A 108 -27.00 -4.98 20.45
C VAL A 108 -27.77 -4.99 21.79
N ALA A 109 -27.25 -4.28 22.78
CA ALA A 109 -27.90 -4.20 24.11
C ALA A 109 -29.29 -3.54 24.08
N ASN A 110 -29.56 -2.70 23.06
CA ASN A 110 -30.83 -1.98 22.92
C ASN A 110 -31.60 -2.37 21.66
N ILE A 111 -31.34 -3.54 21.09
CA ILE A 111 -31.85 -3.98 19.79
C ILE A 111 -33.39 -3.96 19.73
N ASP A 112 -34.06 -4.29 20.83
CA ASP A 112 -35.53 -4.31 20.94
C ASP A 112 -36.14 -2.91 20.94
N GLN A 113 -35.36 -1.88 21.23
CA GLN A 113 -35.80 -0.48 21.19
C GLN A 113 -35.67 0.12 19.77
N ILE A 114 -35.00 -0.56 18.87
CA ILE A 114 -34.81 -0.12 17.48
C ILE A 114 -36.03 -0.57 16.68
N GLY A 115 -36.96 0.37 16.46
CA GLY A 115 -38.21 0.11 15.76
C GLY A 115 -38.11 0.18 14.24
N GLY A 116 -39.24 -0.15 13.59
CA GLY A 116 -39.44 -0.10 12.15
C GLY A 116 -38.72 -1.21 11.37
N LYS A 117 -38.89 -1.22 10.04
CA LYS A 117 -38.36 -2.27 9.17
C LYS A 117 -36.86 -2.47 9.29
N ALA A 118 -36.11 -1.39 9.50
CA ALA A 118 -34.65 -1.47 9.65
C ALA A 118 -34.24 -2.17 10.96
N GLY A 119 -34.99 -1.93 12.07
CA GLY A 119 -34.81 -2.65 13.34
C GLY A 119 -35.17 -4.12 13.26
N GLU A 120 -36.25 -4.46 12.56
CA GLU A 120 -36.62 -5.86 12.27
C GLU A 120 -35.50 -6.56 11.48
N SER A 121 -35.06 -5.94 10.39
CA SER A 121 -33.98 -6.45 9.56
C SER A 121 -32.67 -6.61 10.35
N LEU A 122 -32.35 -5.68 11.27
CA LEU A 122 -31.14 -5.79 12.12
C LEU A 122 -31.25 -7.04 13.03
N ARG A 123 -32.42 -7.29 13.65
CA ARG A 123 -32.62 -8.48 14.49
C ARG A 123 -32.48 -9.78 13.71
N GLU A 124 -33.01 -9.83 12.49
CA GLU A 124 -32.90 -11.00 11.60
C GLU A 124 -31.47 -11.28 11.16
N HIS A 125 -30.63 -10.22 11.01
CA HIS A 125 -29.28 -10.33 10.50
C HIS A 125 -28.20 -10.14 11.57
N LEU A 126 -28.55 -10.15 12.84
CA LEU A 126 -27.63 -9.84 13.96
C LEU A 126 -26.38 -10.72 13.95
N ASP A 127 -26.55 -12.02 13.75
CA ASP A 127 -25.41 -12.96 13.71
C ASP A 127 -24.43 -12.63 12.57
N SER A 128 -24.95 -12.16 11.44
CA SER A 128 -24.12 -11.71 10.32
C SER A 128 -23.37 -10.44 10.67
N VAL A 129 -24.00 -9.48 11.32
CA VAL A 129 -23.36 -8.24 11.77
C VAL A 129 -22.23 -8.53 12.77
N LEU A 130 -22.48 -9.39 13.75
CA LEU A 130 -21.49 -9.78 14.75
C LEU A 130 -20.30 -10.51 14.12
N ARG A 131 -20.57 -11.39 13.16
CA ARG A 131 -19.52 -12.03 12.37
C ARG A 131 -18.71 -11.01 11.55
N ASN A 132 -19.39 -10.12 10.81
CA ASN A 132 -18.73 -9.07 10.03
C ASN A 132 -17.84 -8.20 10.92
N ARG A 133 -18.34 -7.78 12.09
CA ARG A 133 -17.57 -6.99 13.06
C ARG A 133 -16.28 -7.69 13.50
N ARG A 134 -16.34 -9.02 13.69
CA ARG A 134 -15.17 -9.81 14.05
C ARG A 134 -14.17 -9.96 12.90
N LEU A 135 -14.66 -10.01 11.65
CA LEU A 135 -13.83 -10.11 10.46
C LEU A 135 -13.17 -8.78 10.11
N ASN A 136 -13.91 -7.67 10.25
CA ASN A 136 -13.39 -6.32 9.94
C ASN A 136 -12.50 -5.74 11.05
N GLN A 137 -12.42 -6.38 12.22
CA GLN A 137 -11.58 -5.88 13.30
C GLN A 137 -10.15 -6.32 13.13
N LEU A 138 -9.25 -5.37 12.97
CA LEU A 138 -7.83 -5.63 12.88
C LEU A 138 -7.24 -6.11 14.21
N VAL A 139 -6.25 -6.97 14.12
CA VAL A 139 -5.46 -7.46 15.26
C VAL A 139 -4.26 -6.53 15.46
N HIS A 140 -4.03 -6.10 16.70
CA HIS A 140 -3.04 -5.06 17.03
C HIS A 140 -1.81 -5.57 17.79
N ASP A 141 -1.76 -6.86 18.09
CA ASP A 141 -0.79 -7.47 19.00
C ASP A 141 -0.13 -8.73 18.44
N LEU A 142 0.02 -8.79 17.11
CA LEU A 142 0.69 -9.91 16.47
C LEU A 142 2.17 -9.99 16.88
N GLN A 143 2.66 -11.21 17.00
CA GLN A 143 4.09 -11.48 17.15
C GLN A 143 4.76 -11.41 15.77
N VAL A 144 5.07 -10.19 15.31
CA VAL A 144 5.62 -9.96 13.97
C VAL A 144 7.11 -10.27 13.84
N GLY A 145 7.81 -10.46 14.97
CA GLY A 145 9.22 -10.85 14.99
C GLY A 145 10.18 -9.77 14.47
N VAL A 146 9.74 -8.51 14.41
CA VAL A 146 10.53 -7.35 13.98
C VAL A 146 10.47 -6.24 15.02
N GLU A 147 11.60 -5.54 15.19
CA GLU A 147 11.67 -4.33 15.98
C GLU A 147 11.53 -3.10 15.07
N LEU A 148 10.90 -2.03 15.56
CA LEU A 148 10.73 -0.80 14.76
C LEU A 148 12.07 -0.16 14.36
N GLY A 149 13.10 -0.28 15.20
CA GLY A 149 14.44 0.23 14.91
C GLY A 149 15.06 -0.43 13.67
N ASP A 150 14.77 -1.70 13.44
CA ASP A 150 15.28 -2.47 12.30
C ASP A 150 14.58 -2.08 10.98
N GLN A 151 13.47 -1.35 11.08
CA GLN A 151 12.70 -0.85 9.93
C GLN A 151 13.14 0.55 9.47
N ALA A 152 14.23 1.08 10.05
CA ALA A 152 14.77 2.36 9.60
C ALA A 152 15.17 2.27 8.12
N ARG A 153 14.81 3.32 7.36
CA ARG A 153 15.18 3.37 5.94
C ARG A 153 16.69 3.53 5.80
N HIS A 154 17.34 2.53 5.23
CA HIS A 154 18.74 2.58 4.84
C HIS A 154 18.92 3.13 3.42
N SER A 155 20.14 3.53 3.10
CA SER A 155 20.51 3.80 1.70
C SER A 155 20.41 2.48 0.90
N TRP A 156 19.80 2.56 -0.25
CA TRP A 156 19.70 1.42 -1.15
C TRP A 156 20.96 1.27 -2.00
N ASP A 157 21.29 0.04 -2.37
CA ASP A 157 22.36 -0.26 -3.30
C ASP A 157 21.89 0.06 -4.73
N ARG A 158 22.60 0.96 -5.39
CA ARG A 158 22.23 1.45 -6.72
C ARG A 158 22.48 0.42 -7.79
N GLU A 159 23.56 -0.33 -7.66
CA GLU A 159 23.91 -1.38 -8.63
C GLU A 159 22.90 -2.51 -8.56
N GLU A 160 22.56 -2.97 -7.36
CA GLU A 160 21.53 -3.99 -7.15
C GLU A 160 20.16 -3.56 -7.71
N VAL A 161 19.74 -2.31 -7.46
CA VAL A 161 18.48 -1.78 -8.00
C VAL A 161 18.54 -1.69 -9.53
N HIS A 162 19.67 -1.28 -10.10
CA HIS A 162 19.87 -1.20 -11.54
C HIS A 162 19.77 -2.60 -12.18
N GLU A 163 20.45 -3.59 -11.64
CA GLU A 163 20.39 -4.99 -12.09
C GLU A 163 18.95 -5.55 -12.03
N VAL A 164 18.26 -5.33 -10.90
CA VAL A 164 16.86 -5.81 -10.74
C VAL A 164 15.92 -5.15 -11.76
N PHE A 165 16.05 -3.84 -11.98
CA PHE A 165 15.19 -3.13 -12.91
C PHE A 165 15.51 -3.48 -14.37
N ASP A 166 16.75 -3.77 -14.69
CA ASP A 166 17.14 -4.25 -16.02
C ASP A 166 16.63 -5.68 -16.25
N ALA A 167 16.78 -6.57 -15.28
CA ALA A 167 16.28 -7.94 -15.38
C ALA A 167 14.75 -7.99 -15.55
N LEU A 168 14.02 -7.03 -14.96
CA LEU A 168 12.57 -6.90 -15.08
C LEU A 168 12.11 -5.99 -16.22
N GLU A 169 13.05 -5.42 -16.98
CA GLU A 169 12.80 -4.44 -18.08
C GLU A 169 12.02 -3.18 -17.63
N PHE A 170 12.19 -2.76 -16.37
CA PHE A 170 11.47 -1.61 -15.78
C PHE A 170 12.17 -0.26 -16.09
N ARG A 171 12.42 0.04 -17.33
CA ARG A 171 13.17 1.23 -17.78
C ARG A 171 12.59 2.54 -17.24
N VAL A 172 11.29 2.77 -17.44
CA VAL A 172 10.63 4.00 -17.00
C VAL A 172 10.61 4.13 -15.47
N LEU A 173 10.43 3.03 -14.75
CA LEU A 173 10.47 3.05 -13.27
C LEU A 173 11.88 3.35 -12.77
N ARG A 174 12.91 2.79 -13.41
CA ARG A 174 14.31 3.07 -13.12
C ARG A 174 14.62 4.55 -13.29
N GLU A 175 14.32 5.13 -14.46
CA GLU A 175 14.53 6.56 -14.74
C GLU A 175 13.85 7.45 -13.68
N ARG A 176 12.60 7.13 -13.33
CA ARG A 176 11.83 7.87 -12.32
C ARG A 176 12.45 7.76 -10.93
N LEU A 177 12.93 6.57 -10.54
CA LEU A 177 13.55 6.35 -9.24
C LEU A 177 14.82 7.19 -9.11
N PHE A 178 15.73 7.12 -10.10
CA PHE A 178 16.98 7.88 -10.08
C PHE A 178 16.75 9.39 -10.15
N ALA A 179 15.78 9.85 -10.93
CA ALA A 179 15.40 11.27 -10.99
C ALA A 179 14.81 11.78 -9.65
N THR A 180 14.05 10.94 -8.94
CA THR A 180 13.42 11.33 -7.65
C THR A 180 14.46 11.55 -6.55
N PHE A 181 15.56 10.81 -6.59
CA PHE A 181 16.64 10.90 -5.59
C PHE A 181 17.81 11.80 -6.02
N GLU A 182 17.67 12.55 -7.12
CA GLU A 182 18.74 13.42 -7.68
C GLU A 182 20.09 12.69 -7.80
N ALA A 183 20.02 11.39 -8.05
CA ALA A 183 21.18 10.55 -8.11
C ALA A 183 21.50 10.25 -9.57
N PRO A 184 22.75 10.43 -10.03
CA PRO A 184 23.12 10.00 -11.37
C PRO A 184 22.82 8.51 -11.51
N GLU A 185 22.19 8.15 -12.62
CA GLU A 185 22.02 6.74 -12.99
C GLU A 185 23.40 6.10 -13.12
N PRO A 186 23.64 4.92 -12.54
CA PRO A 186 24.88 4.20 -12.82
C PRO A 186 25.02 4.04 -14.33
N GLU A 187 26.19 4.30 -14.86
CA GLU A 187 26.45 3.97 -16.25
C GLU A 187 26.16 2.48 -16.41
N ALA A 188 25.31 2.14 -17.37
CA ALA A 188 25.03 0.75 -17.67
C ALA A 188 26.38 0.09 -17.96
N ASP A 189 26.75 -0.86 -17.11
CA ASP A 189 27.90 -1.71 -17.44
C ASP A 189 27.48 -2.44 -18.72
N SER A 190 28.03 -1.97 -19.84
CA SER A 190 27.65 -2.43 -21.18
C SER A 190 28.03 -3.91 -21.40
N GLY A 191 28.45 -4.60 -20.36
CA GLY A 191 28.78 -6.03 -20.37
C GLY A 191 29.97 -6.39 -21.28
N PHE A 192 30.57 -5.38 -21.91
CA PHE A 192 31.72 -5.52 -22.75
C PHE A 192 32.74 -4.47 -22.35
N ALA A 193 33.83 -4.89 -21.77
CA ALA A 193 35.02 -4.06 -21.71
C ALA A 193 35.46 -3.82 -23.15
N LEU A 194 35.13 -2.63 -23.68
CA LEU A 194 35.63 -2.22 -25.01
C LEU A 194 37.07 -1.79 -24.85
N ASP A 195 37.98 -2.67 -25.20
CA ASP A 195 39.36 -2.28 -25.41
C ASP A 195 39.42 -1.59 -26.78
N GLY A 196 39.22 -0.28 -26.80
CA GLY A 196 39.15 0.55 -28.00
C GLY A 196 40.52 1.05 -28.40
N GLN A 197 40.94 0.73 -29.61
CA GLN A 197 42.15 1.29 -30.21
C GLN A 197 41.80 2.15 -31.41
N VAL A 198 42.30 3.37 -31.43
CA VAL A 198 42.22 4.26 -32.62
C VAL A 198 43.36 3.94 -33.56
N LEU A 199 43.00 3.49 -34.75
CA LEU A 199 43.99 3.11 -35.79
C LEU A 199 44.03 4.15 -36.89
N GLY A 200 45.24 4.44 -37.37
CA GLY A 200 45.40 5.14 -38.61
C GLY A 200 45.04 4.26 -39.83
N SER A 201 44.63 4.86 -40.94
CA SER A 201 44.20 4.12 -42.13
C SER A 201 45.22 3.08 -42.65
N ALA A 202 46.50 3.27 -42.43
CA ALA A 202 47.56 2.33 -42.82
C ALA A 202 47.65 1.10 -41.89
N GLU A 203 47.12 1.20 -40.67
CA GLU A 203 47.23 0.16 -39.63
C GLU A 203 46.04 -0.79 -39.65
N VAL A 204 44.92 -0.36 -40.22
CA VAL A 204 43.63 -1.12 -40.21
C VAL A 204 43.77 -2.51 -40.80
N THR A 205 44.48 -2.65 -41.93
CA THR A 205 44.65 -3.95 -42.60
C THR A 205 45.43 -4.95 -41.73
N GLY A 206 46.48 -4.49 -41.07
CA GLY A 206 47.27 -5.31 -40.16
C GLY A 206 46.50 -5.72 -38.92
N TRP A 207 45.77 -4.78 -38.36
CA TRP A 207 44.93 -5.02 -37.20
C TRP A 207 43.79 -6.03 -37.50
N LEU A 208 43.09 -5.88 -38.64
CA LEU A 208 42.05 -6.82 -39.06
C LEU A 208 42.61 -8.24 -39.28
N ALA A 209 43.77 -8.36 -39.85
CA ALA A 209 44.39 -9.68 -40.03
C ALA A 209 44.69 -10.39 -38.70
N GLN A 210 44.99 -9.62 -37.66
CA GLN A 210 45.29 -10.12 -36.33
C GLN A 210 44.05 -10.40 -35.46
N HIS A 211 43.04 -9.52 -35.53
CA HIS A 211 41.91 -9.55 -34.60
C HIS A 211 40.60 -10.04 -35.22
N ALA A 212 40.52 -10.11 -36.54
CA ALA A 212 39.35 -10.62 -37.29
C ALA A 212 39.75 -11.71 -38.28
N PRO A 213 40.38 -12.81 -37.84
CA PRO A 213 40.81 -13.86 -38.76
C PRO A 213 39.58 -14.56 -39.38
N ALA A 214 39.82 -15.19 -40.55
CA ALA A 214 38.76 -15.90 -41.26
C ALA A 214 38.05 -16.92 -40.38
N GLY A 215 36.71 -16.87 -40.33
CA GLY A 215 35.87 -17.77 -39.53
C GLY A 215 35.44 -17.20 -38.18
N VAL A 216 35.91 -16.02 -37.75
CA VAL A 216 35.44 -15.30 -36.56
C VAL A 216 34.33 -14.32 -36.98
N ARG A 217 33.21 -14.29 -36.21
CA ARG A 217 32.18 -13.25 -36.41
C ARG A 217 32.71 -11.92 -35.89
N THR A 218 32.85 -10.98 -36.80
CA THR A 218 33.28 -9.61 -36.48
C THR A 218 32.16 -8.64 -36.81
N GLY A 219 31.74 -7.81 -35.85
CA GLY A 219 30.81 -6.70 -36.09
C GLY A 219 31.55 -5.48 -36.65
N LEU A 220 31.00 -4.87 -37.69
CA LEU A 220 31.51 -3.60 -38.23
C LEU A 220 30.41 -2.55 -38.16
N GLN A 221 30.69 -1.43 -37.52
CA GLN A 221 29.83 -0.27 -37.51
C GLN A 221 30.55 0.92 -38.16
N VAL A 222 29.93 1.54 -39.14
CA VAL A 222 30.40 2.75 -39.76
C VAL A 222 29.55 3.92 -39.28
N LEU A 223 30.18 4.89 -38.65
CA LEU A 223 29.54 6.16 -38.28
C LEU A 223 29.89 7.18 -39.37
N GLY A 224 28.87 7.70 -40.06
CA GLY A 224 28.99 8.72 -41.09
C GLY A 224 28.80 10.14 -40.53
#